data_634b548826f216787cb6538cf460c772
#
_entry.id   634b548826f216787cb6538cf460c772
#
_cell.length_a   1.000
_cell.length_b   1.000
_cell.length_c   1.000
_cell.angle_alpha   90.00
_cell.angle_beta   90.00
_cell.angle_gamma   90.00
#
_symmetry.space_group_name_H-M   'P 1'
#
loop_
_entity.id
_entity.type
_entity.pdbx_description
1 polymer ?
#
loop_
_entity_poly.entity_id
_entity_poly.type
_entity_poly.pdbx_seq_one_letter_code
_entity_poly.pdbx_strand_id
1 'polypeptide(L)'
;MEEKIILIRHGESIGNLKRIYLGHTDWGLSDVGREQAELAAKYFRNEKISAIYSSDLRRAYDTALPHARYHSLPIIPSEQLREIYMGLWEGMPIDTIRERWQNKFDIEWRQKFGECTPPGGEKVTDAAKRIYNKLLSIAREHEGKILVTTHAALIRALWGYVNGLMPCDWGESYFFPTNASASLLGYDGERLIPIRYSFDDYLCTKEKITEA
;
A
#
# COMPACT_ATOMS: atom_id res chain seq x y z
N MET A 1 8.13 19.26 -9.24
CA MET A 1 8.24 18.99 -7.79
C MET A 1 9.04 17.72 -7.62
N GLU A 2 9.97 17.70 -6.70
CA GLU A 2 10.82 16.54 -6.46
C GLU A 2 10.08 15.45 -5.68
N GLU A 3 10.31 14.18 -6.08
CA GLU A 3 9.76 13.03 -5.38
C GLU A 3 10.42 12.87 -4.01
N LYS A 4 9.61 12.76 -2.97
CA LYS A 4 10.06 12.59 -1.58
C LYS A 4 9.84 11.19 -1.04
N ILE A 5 8.70 10.59 -1.36
CA ILE A 5 8.32 9.25 -0.88
C ILE A 5 7.96 8.35 -2.06
N ILE A 6 8.60 7.19 -2.11
CA ILE A 6 8.22 6.06 -2.94
C ILE A 6 7.42 5.12 -2.05
N LEU A 7 6.11 5.03 -2.30
CA LEU A 7 5.18 4.24 -1.52
C LEU A 7 4.82 2.97 -2.29
N ILE A 8 5.16 1.79 -1.78
CA ILE A 8 5.00 0.50 -2.47
C ILE A 8 3.96 -0.35 -1.74
N ARG A 9 2.94 -0.84 -2.46
CA ARG A 9 2.09 -1.91 -1.97
C ARG A 9 2.90 -3.20 -1.86
N HIS A 10 2.69 -4.00 -0.82
CA HIS A 10 3.30 -5.32 -0.71
C HIS A 10 3.05 -6.20 -1.94
N GLY A 11 3.98 -7.08 -2.25
CA GLY A 11 3.84 -8.14 -3.27
C GLY A 11 2.65 -9.06 -2.97
N GLU A 12 2.28 -9.93 -3.90
CA GLU A 12 1.18 -10.87 -3.69
C GLU A 12 1.39 -11.68 -2.40
N SER A 13 0.43 -11.61 -1.48
CA SER A 13 0.44 -12.41 -0.25
C SER A 13 -0.29 -13.74 -0.46
N ILE A 14 -0.05 -14.71 0.42
CA ILE A 14 -0.82 -15.96 0.48
C ILE A 14 -2.31 -15.67 0.63
N GLY A 15 -2.69 -14.57 1.31
CA GLY A 15 -4.08 -14.15 1.44
C GLY A 15 -4.67 -13.63 0.12
N ASN A 16 -3.89 -12.89 -0.67
CA ASN A 16 -4.32 -12.48 -2.01
C ASN A 16 -4.55 -13.69 -2.91
N LEU A 17 -3.61 -14.63 -2.94
CA LEU A 17 -3.70 -15.87 -3.71
C LEU A 17 -4.97 -16.68 -3.34
N LYS A 18 -5.30 -16.74 -2.05
CA LYS A 18 -6.48 -17.45 -1.54
C LYS A 18 -7.76 -16.61 -1.52
N ARG A 19 -7.72 -15.34 -1.97
CA ARG A 19 -8.84 -14.41 -1.95
C ARG A 19 -9.43 -14.19 -0.56
N ILE A 20 -8.54 -14.07 0.45
CA ILE A 20 -8.89 -13.83 1.86
C ILE A 20 -8.55 -12.39 2.24
N TYR A 21 -9.47 -11.71 2.92
CA TYR A 21 -9.20 -10.41 3.52
C TYR A 21 -8.33 -10.55 4.76
N LEU A 22 -7.17 -9.93 4.76
CA LEU A 22 -6.21 -10.09 5.85
C LEU A 22 -6.31 -8.98 6.91
N GLY A 23 -6.48 -7.71 6.50
CA GLY A 23 -6.38 -6.60 7.44
C GLY A 23 -5.08 -6.67 8.24
N HIS A 24 -5.16 -6.88 9.55
CA HIS A 24 -4.02 -7.10 10.45
C HIS A 24 -3.60 -8.56 10.58
N THR A 25 -4.36 -9.52 10.02
CA THR A 25 -3.94 -10.93 9.96
C THR A 25 -2.61 -11.04 9.21
N ASP A 26 -1.62 -11.68 9.85
CA ASP A 26 -0.22 -11.62 9.40
C ASP A 26 0.21 -12.87 8.63
N TRP A 27 -0.03 -12.85 7.32
CA TRP A 27 0.45 -13.85 6.37
C TRP A 27 1.53 -13.26 5.46
N GLY A 28 2.55 -14.07 5.11
CA GLY A 28 3.66 -13.68 4.25
C GLY A 28 3.32 -13.62 2.75
N LEU A 29 4.34 -13.35 1.95
CA LEU A 29 4.25 -13.32 0.49
C LEU A 29 4.10 -14.74 -0.09
N SER A 30 3.43 -14.84 -1.25
CA SER A 30 3.52 -15.98 -2.17
C SER A 30 4.89 -16.00 -2.88
N ASP A 31 5.16 -17.05 -3.65
CA ASP A 31 6.38 -17.10 -4.50
C ASP A 31 6.36 -15.96 -5.52
N VAL A 32 5.22 -15.74 -6.19
CA VAL A 32 5.01 -14.62 -7.11
C VAL A 32 5.22 -13.28 -6.40
N GLY A 33 4.72 -13.13 -5.18
CA GLY A 33 4.92 -11.90 -4.40
C GLY A 33 6.38 -11.62 -4.06
N ARG A 34 7.19 -12.65 -3.83
CA ARG A 34 8.64 -12.51 -3.65
C ARG A 34 9.34 -12.06 -4.93
N GLU A 35 8.97 -12.61 -6.08
CA GLU A 35 9.48 -12.18 -7.38
C GLU A 35 9.10 -10.72 -7.68
N GLN A 36 7.85 -10.33 -7.41
CA GLN A 36 7.38 -8.95 -7.55
C GLN A 36 8.19 -7.98 -6.67
N ALA A 37 8.49 -8.35 -5.44
CA ALA A 37 9.32 -7.54 -4.53
C ALA A 37 10.76 -7.35 -5.07
N GLU A 38 11.36 -8.41 -5.63
CA GLU A 38 12.70 -8.33 -6.26
C GLU A 38 12.68 -7.42 -7.50
N LEU A 39 11.65 -7.52 -8.36
CA LEU A 39 11.52 -6.67 -9.54
C LEU A 39 11.36 -5.20 -9.16
N ALA A 40 10.52 -4.90 -8.17
CA ALA A 40 10.37 -3.55 -7.65
C ALA A 40 11.70 -3.02 -7.10
N ALA A 41 12.42 -3.81 -6.31
CA ALA A 41 13.70 -3.41 -5.75
C ALA A 41 14.77 -3.20 -6.84
N LYS A 42 14.81 -4.04 -7.86
CA LYS A 42 15.70 -3.87 -9.01
C LYS A 42 15.40 -2.58 -9.78
N TYR A 43 14.13 -2.22 -9.92
CA TYR A 43 13.72 -0.98 -10.59
C TYR A 43 14.21 0.25 -9.83
N PHE A 44 14.03 0.29 -8.52
CA PHE A 44 14.41 1.44 -7.69
C PHE A 44 15.86 1.40 -7.17
N ARG A 45 16.68 0.43 -7.55
CA ARG A 45 18.04 0.23 -7.02
C ARG A 45 19.00 1.42 -7.17
N ASN A 46 18.78 2.26 -8.18
CA ASN A 46 19.62 3.42 -8.47
C ASN A 46 19.11 4.73 -7.83
N GLU A 47 17.93 4.67 -7.17
CA GLU A 47 17.39 5.81 -6.44
C GLU A 47 18.25 6.10 -5.20
N LYS A 48 18.45 7.37 -4.88
CA LYS A 48 19.17 7.78 -3.67
C LYS A 48 18.22 7.74 -2.47
N ILE A 49 18.02 6.55 -1.92
CA ILE A 49 17.17 6.34 -0.75
C ILE A 49 17.93 6.65 0.53
N SER A 50 17.38 7.48 1.41
CA SER A 50 17.95 7.84 2.71
C SER A 50 17.40 7.00 3.87
N ALA A 51 16.17 6.45 3.73
CA ALA A 51 15.56 5.61 4.75
C ALA A 51 14.53 4.65 4.12
N ILE A 52 14.35 3.49 4.74
CA ILE A 52 13.34 2.49 4.35
C ILE A 52 12.44 2.23 5.55
N TYR A 53 11.15 2.52 5.39
CA TYR A 53 10.11 2.21 6.34
C TYR A 53 9.20 1.09 5.82
N SER A 54 8.63 0.32 6.72
CA SER A 54 7.68 -0.74 6.38
C SER A 54 6.57 -0.83 7.41
N SER A 55 5.36 -1.21 6.96
CA SER A 55 4.44 -1.90 7.87
C SER A 55 5.18 -3.08 8.50
N ASP A 56 4.92 -3.33 9.77
CA ASP A 56 5.47 -4.47 10.50
C ASP A 56 4.80 -5.80 10.15
N LEU A 57 3.69 -5.78 9.38
CA LEU A 57 3.05 -6.99 8.87
C LEU A 57 3.97 -7.64 7.83
N ARG A 58 4.15 -8.96 8.00
CA ARG A 58 5.15 -9.77 7.30
C ARG A 58 5.17 -9.57 5.79
N ARG A 59 4.00 -9.55 5.12
CA ARG A 59 3.92 -9.33 3.65
C ARG A 59 4.54 -8.01 3.19
N ALA A 60 4.37 -6.93 3.97
CA ALA A 60 4.96 -5.63 3.64
C ALA A 60 6.44 -5.59 4.01
N TYR A 61 6.80 -6.14 5.16
CA TYR A 61 8.19 -6.25 5.61
C TYR A 61 9.03 -7.09 4.63
N ASP A 62 8.53 -8.26 4.23
CA ASP A 62 9.20 -9.13 3.25
C ASP A 62 9.36 -8.42 1.87
N THR A 63 8.43 -7.53 1.51
CA THR A 63 8.55 -6.70 0.29
C THR A 63 9.66 -5.67 0.42
N ALA A 64 9.93 -5.15 1.62
CA ALA A 64 11.01 -4.19 1.86
C ALA A 64 12.41 -4.84 1.85
N LEU A 65 12.54 -6.14 2.15
CA LEU A 65 13.83 -6.84 2.29
C LEU A 65 14.75 -6.68 1.06
N PRO A 66 14.32 -6.91 -0.19
CA PRO A 66 15.20 -6.71 -1.34
C PRO A 66 15.63 -5.25 -1.50
N HIS A 67 14.76 -4.28 -1.22
CA HIS A 67 15.14 -2.86 -1.24
C HIS A 67 16.23 -2.56 -0.19
N ALA A 68 16.07 -3.09 1.03
CA ALA A 68 17.07 -2.95 2.10
C ALA A 68 18.45 -3.48 1.68
N ARG A 69 18.50 -4.62 0.96
CA ARG A 69 19.74 -5.18 0.43
C ARG A 69 20.39 -4.29 -0.63
N TYR A 70 19.62 -3.79 -1.63
CA TYR A 70 20.17 -2.95 -2.69
C TYR A 70 20.70 -1.61 -2.16
N HIS A 71 20.05 -1.02 -1.18
CA HIS A 71 20.45 0.29 -0.63
C HIS A 71 21.36 0.19 0.59
N SER A 72 21.61 -1.02 1.12
CA SER A 72 22.39 -1.23 2.36
C SER A 72 21.83 -0.44 3.55
N LEU A 73 20.52 -0.36 3.66
CA LEU A 73 19.80 0.36 4.72
C LEU A 73 18.97 -0.59 5.59
N PRO A 74 18.84 -0.32 6.89
CA PRO A 74 17.92 -1.06 7.75
C PRO A 74 16.46 -0.74 7.40
N ILE A 75 15.56 -1.70 7.66
CA ILE A 75 14.12 -1.47 7.59
C ILE A 75 13.65 -0.98 8.96
N ILE A 76 12.90 0.12 8.96
CA ILE A 76 12.28 0.69 10.16
C ILE A 76 10.79 0.30 10.17
N PRO A 77 10.39 -0.69 10.98
CA PRO A 77 8.99 -1.14 11.03
C PRO A 77 8.11 -0.12 11.77
N SER A 78 6.84 -0.02 11.34
CA SER A 78 5.86 0.87 11.98
C SER A 78 4.45 0.31 11.88
N GLU A 79 3.77 0.17 13.02
CA GLU A 79 2.35 -0.21 13.08
C GLU A 79 1.44 0.82 12.41
N GLN A 80 1.86 2.08 12.35
CA GLN A 80 1.09 3.15 11.69
C GLN A 80 1.03 2.98 10.16
N LEU A 81 1.83 2.06 9.59
CA LEU A 81 1.82 1.68 8.19
C LEU A 81 1.05 0.38 7.93
N ARG A 82 0.42 -0.25 8.96
CA ARG A 82 -0.44 -1.42 8.80
C ARG A 82 -1.65 -1.09 7.94
N GLU A 83 -2.18 -2.12 7.27
CA GLU A 83 -3.45 -2.05 6.53
C GLU A 83 -4.58 -1.53 7.43
N ILE A 84 -5.67 -1.12 6.84
CA ILE A 84 -6.92 -0.83 7.56
C ILE A 84 -7.31 -2.07 8.36
N TYR A 85 -7.63 -1.90 9.65
CA TYR A 85 -8.14 -3.00 10.47
C TYR A 85 -9.52 -3.40 9.99
N MET A 86 -9.67 -4.65 9.56
CA MET A 86 -10.87 -5.14 8.87
C MET A 86 -11.93 -5.72 9.81
N GLY A 87 -11.66 -5.77 11.12
CA GLY A 87 -12.60 -6.27 12.13
C GLY A 87 -13.09 -7.68 11.80
N LEU A 88 -14.41 -7.86 11.70
CA LEU A 88 -15.03 -9.17 11.44
C LEU A 88 -14.74 -9.75 10.05
N TRP A 89 -14.16 -8.96 9.14
CA TRP A 89 -13.77 -9.45 7.80
C TRP A 89 -12.40 -10.12 7.78
N GLU A 90 -11.61 -9.97 8.86
CA GLU A 90 -10.27 -10.55 8.89
C GLU A 90 -10.29 -12.09 8.84
N GLY A 91 -9.43 -12.63 7.97
CA GLY A 91 -9.33 -14.07 7.75
C GLY A 91 -10.48 -14.69 6.95
N MET A 92 -11.45 -13.88 6.49
CA MET A 92 -12.60 -14.39 5.73
C MET A 92 -12.34 -14.38 4.22
N PRO A 93 -12.84 -15.39 3.48
CA PRO A 93 -12.95 -15.34 2.02
C PRO A 93 -13.80 -14.16 1.57
N ILE A 94 -13.40 -13.50 0.47
CA ILE A 94 -14.13 -12.36 -0.12
C ILE A 94 -15.60 -12.71 -0.41
N ASP A 95 -15.85 -13.91 -0.93
CA ASP A 95 -17.20 -14.34 -1.29
C ASP A 95 -18.09 -14.49 -0.05
N THR A 96 -17.56 -14.99 1.07
CA THR A 96 -18.26 -15.05 2.37
C THR A 96 -18.58 -13.66 2.92
N ILE A 97 -17.65 -12.71 2.78
CA ILE A 97 -17.91 -11.31 3.19
C ILE A 97 -19.06 -10.73 2.36
N ARG A 98 -19.04 -10.94 1.04
CA ARG A 98 -20.08 -10.46 0.14
C ARG A 98 -21.44 -11.08 0.47
N GLU A 99 -21.52 -12.37 0.75
CA GLU A 99 -22.77 -13.05 1.14
C GLU A 99 -23.36 -12.49 2.44
N ARG A 100 -22.51 -12.25 3.46
CA ARG A 100 -22.96 -11.80 4.79
C ARG A 100 -23.22 -10.30 4.88
N TRP A 101 -22.49 -9.47 4.13
CA TRP A 101 -22.53 -8.01 4.21
C TRP A 101 -22.60 -7.36 2.82
N GLN A 102 -23.44 -7.86 1.92
CA GLN A 102 -23.51 -7.46 0.51
C GLN A 102 -23.48 -5.93 0.30
N ASN A 103 -24.42 -5.19 0.91
CA ASN A 103 -24.52 -3.75 0.74
C ASN A 103 -23.29 -3.03 1.31
N LYS A 104 -22.80 -3.47 2.45
CA LYS A 104 -21.61 -2.87 3.08
C LYS A 104 -20.36 -3.13 2.27
N PHE A 105 -20.24 -4.30 1.66
CA PHE A 105 -19.09 -4.64 0.83
C PHE A 105 -19.18 -4.03 -0.57
N ASP A 106 -20.26 -4.24 -1.31
CA ASP A 106 -20.36 -3.82 -2.71
C ASP A 106 -20.63 -2.31 -2.86
N ILE A 107 -21.33 -1.68 -1.93
CA ILE A 107 -21.66 -0.26 -1.98
C ILE A 107 -20.67 0.56 -1.14
N GLU A 108 -20.59 0.32 0.18
CA GLU A 108 -19.76 1.17 1.03
C GLU A 108 -18.27 0.94 0.79
N TRP A 109 -17.77 -0.30 0.83
CA TRP A 109 -16.35 -0.59 0.70
C TRP A 109 -15.81 -0.37 -0.72
N ARG A 110 -16.58 -0.68 -1.75
CA ARG A 110 -16.11 -0.55 -3.14
C ARG A 110 -16.40 0.82 -3.76
N GLN A 111 -17.61 1.36 -3.59
CA GLN A 111 -18.07 2.59 -4.23
C GLN A 111 -17.89 3.81 -3.33
N LYS A 112 -18.35 3.76 -2.08
CA LYS A 112 -18.24 4.86 -1.10
C LYS A 112 -17.10 4.64 -0.11
N PHE A 113 -15.93 4.25 -0.62
CA PHE A 113 -14.82 3.71 0.14
C PHE A 113 -14.43 4.56 1.37
N GLY A 114 -14.31 5.88 1.20
CA GLY A 114 -13.89 6.76 2.30
C GLY A 114 -14.91 6.87 3.44
N GLU A 115 -16.18 6.57 3.21
CA GLU A 115 -17.24 6.57 4.24
C GLU A 115 -17.31 5.23 5.00
N CYS A 116 -16.68 4.17 4.45
CA CYS A 116 -16.81 2.83 5.00
C CYS A 116 -16.09 2.67 6.34
N THR A 117 -16.72 1.85 7.18
CA THR A 117 -16.11 1.23 8.36
C THR A 117 -16.45 -0.26 8.32
N PRO A 118 -15.47 -1.16 8.10
CA PRO A 118 -15.71 -2.60 8.21
C PRO A 118 -16.31 -2.94 9.58
N PRO A 119 -17.19 -3.94 9.69
CA PRO A 119 -17.82 -4.27 10.97
C PRO A 119 -16.78 -4.58 12.06
N GLY A 120 -16.76 -3.77 13.12
CA GLY A 120 -15.74 -3.86 14.18
C GLY A 120 -14.33 -3.46 13.77
N GLY A 121 -14.17 -2.86 12.58
CA GLY A 121 -12.89 -2.44 12.03
C GLY A 121 -12.60 -0.94 12.19
N GLU A 122 -11.53 -0.50 11.52
CA GLU A 122 -11.08 0.89 11.49
C GLU A 122 -11.86 1.68 10.42
N LYS A 123 -12.24 2.91 10.73
CA LYS A 123 -12.85 3.81 9.74
C LYS A 123 -11.82 4.22 8.69
N VAL A 124 -12.18 4.16 7.40
CA VAL A 124 -11.26 4.44 6.30
C VAL A 124 -10.65 5.85 6.37
N THR A 125 -11.44 6.87 6.77
CA THR A 125 -10.92 8.24 6.95
C THR A 125 -9.93 8.36 8.10
N ASP A 126 -10.05 7.55 9.15
CA ASP A 126 -9.11 7.57 10.27
C ASP A 126 -7.80 6.87 9.89
N ALA A 127 -7.88 5.77 9.14
CA ALA A 127 -6.73 5.13 8.54
C ALA A 127 -5.97 6.07 7.58
N ALA A 128 -6.69 6.84 6.76
CA ALA A 128 -6.10 7.83 5.86
C ALA A 128 -5.32 8.92 6.64
N LYS A 129 -5.88 9.43 7.71
CA LYS A 129 -5.21 10.40 8.59
C LYS A 129 -4.00 9.79 9.29
N ARG A 130 -4.11 8.54 9.74
CA ARG A 130 -3.03 7.79 10.41
C ARG A 130 -1.80 7.68 9.51
N ILE A 131 -1.98 7.17 8.28
CA ILE A 131 -0.86 7.06 7.34
C ILE A 131 -0.34 8.42 6.90
N TYR A 132 -1.21 9.40 6.63
CA TYR A 132 -0.80 10.74 6.24
C TYR A 132 0.11 11.37 7.29
N ASN A 133 -0.29 11.35 8.57
CA ASN A 133 0.49 11.91 9.66
C ASN A 133 1.85 11.19 9.83
N LYS A 134 1.87 9.85 9.67
CA LYS A 134 3.11 9.09 9.72
C LYS A 134 4.05 9.46 8.57
N LEU A 135 3.56 9.52 7.35
CA LEU A 135 4.38 9.88 6.19
C LEU A 135 4.87 11.34 6.26
N LEU A 136 4.04 12.25 6.76
CA LEU A 136 4.42 13.64 6.96
C LEU A 136 5.55 13.78 8.00
N SER A 137 5.47 13.04 9.12
CA SER A 137 6.56 12.96 10.12
C SER A 137 7.85 12.46 9.48
N ILE A 138 7.80 11.33 8.77
CA ILE A 138 8.96 10.75 8.09
C ILE A 138 9.56 11.72 7.06
N ALA A 139 8.71 12.43 6.29
CA ALA A 139 9.18 13.39 5.29
C ALA A 139 9.94 14.57 5.91
N ARG A 140 9.58 14.97 7.13
CA ARG A 140 10.25 16.03 7.90
C ARG A 140 11.57 15.58 8.53
N GLU A 141 11.65 14.31 8.90
CA GLU A 141 12.82 13.73 9.60
C GLU A 141 14.02 13.47 8.66
N HIS A 142 13.78 13.34 7.34
CA HIS A 142 14.80 12.97 6.36
C HIS A 142 14.92 14.01 5.25
N GLU A 143 16.15 14.36 4.85
CA GLU A 143 16.37 15.26 3.70
C GLU A 143 16.20 14.55 2.35
N GLY A 144 16.65 13.30 2.25
CA GLY A 144 16.61 12.51 1.01
C GLY A 144 15.27 11.83 0.72
N LYS A 145 15.26 11.03 -0.35
CA LYS A 145 14.12 10.23 -0.79
C LYS A 145 13.91 9.04 0.17
N ILE A 146 12.67 8.69 0.44
CA ILE A 146 12.28 7.65 1.40
C ILE A 146 11.48 6.58 0.68
N LEU A 147 11.76 5.32 0.96
CA LEU A 147 10.98 4.19 0.47
C LEU A 147 10.09 3.65 1.61
N VAL A 148 8.82 3.40 1.31
CA VAL A 148 7.85 2.91 2.29
C VAL A 148 7.06 1.75 1.70
N THR A 149 7.05 0.60 2.37
CA THR A 149 6.21 -0.54 1.98
C THR A 149 4.99 -0.65 2.87
N THR A 150 3.81 -0.78 2.27
CA THR A 150 2.52 -0.79 2.96
C THR A 150 1.44 -1.56 2.17
N HIS A 151 0.16 -1.16 2.25
CA HIS A 151 -0.99 -1.96 1.83
C HIS A 151 -1.95 -1.21 0.91
N ALA A 152 -2.79 -1.96 0.19
CA ALA A 152 -3.62 -1.43 -0.87
C ALA A 152 -4.72 -0.47 -0.41
N ALA A 153 -5.52 -0.87 0.57
CA ALA A 153 -6.63 -0.03 1.03
C ALA A 153 -6.12 1.23 1.72
N LEU A 154 -5.02 1.12 2.44
CA LEU A 154 -4.38 2.25 3.10
C LEU A 154 -3.81 3.26 2.08
N ILE A 155 -3.17 2.80 0.98
CA ILE A 155 -2.69 3.68 -0.10
C ILE A 155 -3.87 4.37 -0.78
N ARG A 156 -4.95 3.63 -1.09
CA ARG A 156 -6.15 4.19 -1.71
C ARG A 156 -6.77 5.28 -0.83
N ALA A 157 -6.90 5.04 0.46
CA ALA A 157 -7.41 6.00 1.44
C ALA A 157 -6.54 7.27 1.51
N LEU A 158 -5.22 7.10 1.57
CA LEU A 158 -4.27 8.20 1.54
C LEU A 158 -4.45 9.05 0.28
N TRP A 159 -4.63 8.45 -0.89
CA TRP A 159 -4.78 9.19 -2.15
C TRP A 159 -6.04 10.05 -2.19
N GLY A 160 -7.18 9.53 -1.73
CA GLY A 160 -8.39 10.35 -1.56
C GLY A 160 -8.16 11.53 -0.62
N TYR A 161 -7.45 11.29 0.48
CA TYR A 161 -7.16 12.30 1.50
C TYR A 161 -6.22 13.41 1.00
N VAL A 162 -5.08 13.06 0.39
CA VAL A 162 -4.08 14.06 -0.07
C VAL A 162 -4.57 14.88 -1.25
N ASN A 163 -5.51 14.37 -2.05
CA ASN A 163 -6.16 15.11 -3.14
C ASN A 163 -7.34 15.97 -2.66
N GLY A 164 -7.66 15.98 -1.37
CA GLY A 164 -8.74 16.79 -0.81
C GLY A 164 -10.14 16.39 -1.29
N LEU A 165 -10.32 15.16 -1.75
CA LEU A 165 -11.61 14.66 -2.21
C LEU A 165 -12.57 14.44 -1.03
N MET A 166 -13.88 14.54 -1.31
CA MET A 166 -14.89 14.11 -0.35
C MET A 166 -14.82 12.59 -0.15
N PRO A 167 -14.98 12.07 1.08
CA PRO A 167 -14.87 10.63 1.35
C PRO A 167 -15.77 9.74 0.49
N CYS A 168 -16.97 10.21 0.11
CA CYS A 168 -17.87 9.50 -0.79
C CYS A 168 -17.29 9.23 -2.18
N ASP A 169 -16.38 10.09 -2.66
CA ASP A 169 -15.82 10.04 -4.01
C ASP A 169 -14.58 9.16 -4.11
N TRP A 170 -13.98 8.74 -2.98
CA TRP A 170 -12.71 7.99 -2.99
C TRP A 170 -12.83 6.64 -3.69
N GLY A 171 -14.01 6.04 -3.66
CA GLY A 171 -14.25 4.73 -4.28
C GLY A 171 -14.29 4.78 -5.79
N GLU A 172 -14.80 5.85 -6.37
CA GLU A 172 -14.89 6.03 -7.83
C GLU A 172 -13.61 6.65 -8.41
N SER A 173 -12.94 7.52 -7.64
CA SER A 173 -11.75 8.24 -8.09
C SER A 173 -10.50 7.38 -8.17
N TYR A 174 -10.37 6.36 -7.31
CA TYR A 174 -9.18 5.53 -7.25
C TYR A 174 -9.51 4.03 -7.12
N PHE A 175 -8.84 3.22 -7.95
CA PHE A 175 -8.85 1.76 -7.81
C PHE A 175 -7.90 1.30 -6.68
N PHE A 176 -8.00 0.04 -6.27
CA PHE A 176 -7.00 -0.55 -5.37
C PHE A 176 -5.67 -0.75 -6.11
N PRO A 177 -4.54 -0.25 -5.57
CA PRO A 177 -3.23 -0.48 -6.17
C PRO A 177 -2.97 -1.96 -6.44
N THR A 178 -2.28 -2.30 -7.53
CA THR A 178 -1.84 -3.68 -7.83
C THR A 178 -0.71 -4.11 -6.90
N ASN A 179 -0.49 -5.42 -6.73
CA ASN A 179 0.59 -5.94 -5.87
C ASN A 179 1.96 -5.44 -6.35
N ALA A 180 2.80 -5.03 -5.44
CA ALA A 180 4.11 -4.43 -5.67
C ALA A 180 4.11 -3.17 -6.55
N SER A 181 2.95 -2.54 -6.84
CA SER A 181 2.92 -1.25 -7.51
C SER A 181 3.47 -0.14 -6.62
N ALA A 182 4.03 0.87 -7.25
CA ALA A 182 4.54 2.06 -6.58
C ALA A 182 3.63 3.27 -6.79
N SER A 183 3.63 4.18 -5.81
CA SER A 183 3.03 5.50 -5.88
C SER A 183 4.03 6.55 -5.37
N LEU A 184 4.02 7.74 -5.94
CA LEU A 184 5.01 8.78 -5.64
C LEU A 184 4.35 9.98 -4.99
N LEU A 185 4.95 10.45 -3.90
CA LEU A 185 4.56 11.68 -3.21
C LEU A 185 5.73 12.64 -3.15
N GLY A 186 5.46 13.93 -3.40
CA GLY A 186 6.34 15.04 -3.08
C GLY A 186 6.10 15.57 -1.66
N TYR A 187 6.95 16.49 -1.24
CA TYR A 187 6.80 17.25 -0.01
C TYR A 187 7.22 18.70 -0.25
N ASP A 188 6.37 19.68 0.10
CA ASP A 188 6.63 21.10 -0.14
C ASP A 188 7.12 21.87 1.11
N GLY A 189 7.41 21.16 2.20
CA GLY A 189 7.79 21.75 3.49
C GLY A 189 6.63 21.77 4.51
N GLU A 190 5.40 21.70 4.05
CA GLU A 190 4.20 21.70 4.90
C GLU A 190 3.39 20.41 4.76
N ARG A 191 3.13 19.95 3.53
CA ARG A 191 2.21 18.85 3.22
C ARG A 191 2.78 17.91 2.17
N LEU A 192 2.18 16.72 2.10
CA LEU A 192 2.45 15.73 1.05
C LEU A 192 1.66 16.09 -0.21
N ILE A 193 2.33 15.98 -1.37
CA ILE A 193 1.78 16.31 -2.69
C ILE A 193 1.72 15.03 -3.52
N PRO A 194 0.54 14.64 -4.04
CA PRO A 194 0.44 13.48 -4.91
C PRO A 194 1.11 13.75 -6.26
N ILE A 195 1.96 12.82 -6.74
CA ILE A 195 2.67 12.91 -8.01
C ILE A 195 2.17 11.85 -8.99
N ARG A 196 2.27 10.57 -8.61
CA ARG A 196 1.86 9.45 -9.46
C ARG A 196 1.23 8.35 -8.62
N TYR A 197 0.08 7.84 -9.06
CA TYR A 197 -0.66 6.78 -8.37
C TYR A 197 -0.45 5.43 -9.04
N SER A 198 -0.15 4.42 -8.27
CA SER A 198 -0.18 2.99 -8.61
C SER A 198 0.32 2.65 -10.02
N PHE A 199 1.63 2.66 -10.21
CA PHE A 199 2.25 2.19 -11.45
C PHE A 199 3.09 0.93 -11.17
N ASP A 200 3.12 0.03 -12.15
CA ASP A 200 3.73 -1.29 -12.05
C ASP A 200 4.40 -1.76 -13.36
N ASP A 201 4.71 -0.82 -14.26
CA ASP A 201 5.30 -1.07 -15.58
C ASP A 201 6.57 -1.95 -15.49
N TYR A 202 7.28 -1.88 -14.37
CA TYR A 202 8.50 -2.65 -14.10
C TYR A 202 8.25 -4.13 -13.73
N LEU A 203 7.01 -4.52 -13.48
CA LEU A 203 6.64 -5.92 -13.23
C LEU A 203 6.45 -6.73 -14.53
N CYS A 204 6.27 -6.04 -15.66
CA CYS A 204 6.21 -6.65 -16.98
C CYS A 204 7.65 -6.81 -17.50
N THR A 205 8.31 -7.93 -17.20
CA THR A 205 9.58 -8.25 -17.85
C THR A 205 9.33 -8.56 -19.33
N LYS A 206 9.95 -7.81 -20.25
CA LYS A 206 9.90 -8.05 -21.71
C LYS A 206 10.44 -9.44 -22.13
N GLU A 207 10.98 -10.20 -21.20
CA GLU A 207 11.52 -11.55 -21.45
C GLU A 207 10.44 -12.62 -21.68
N LYS A 208 9.15 -12.33 -21.40
CA LYS A 208 8.05 -13.25 -21.73
C LYS A 208 7.43 -13.04 -23.12
N ILE A 209 7.94 -12.13 -23.94
CA ILE A 209 7.37 -11.81 -25.28
C ILE A 209 8.17 -12.49 -26.41
N THR A 210 9.27 -13.17 -26.12
CA THR A 210 10.11 -13.83 -27.14
C THR A 210 9.92 -15.34 -27.26
N GLU A 211 8.98 -15.94 -26.54
CA GLU A 211 8.60 -17.35 -26.70
C GLU A 211 7.08 -17.50 -26.84
N ALA A 212 6.54 -17.05 -27.97
CA ALA A 212 5.21 -17.42 -28.46
C ALA A 212 5.22 -17.47 -29.98
#